data_635f37c0dc44b6ea8d9a839285fac71c
#
_entry.id   635f37c0dc44b6ea8d9a839285fac71c
#
_cell.length_a   1.000
_cell.length_b   1.000
_cell.length_c   1.000
_cell.angle_alpha   90.00
_cell.angle_beta   90.00
_cell.angle_gamma   90.00
#
_symmetry.space_group_name_H-M   'P 1'
#
loop_
_entity.id
_entity.type
_entity.pdbx_description
1 polymer ?
#
loop_
_entity_poly.entity_id
_entity_poly.type
_entity_poly.pdbx_seq_one_letter_code
_entity_poly.pdbx_strand_id
1 'polypeptide(L)'
;MDQSTIEIVVLAFIAGFVLFRLYATLGRRTGAERPVNPRPQPAHGAFGQAFAPAPPLPQAFAGNPASEGVMAIVRADPSFDIAHFMAGAKGAYEIIVNAFAKGDRDALRNLLTPRVFDAYITAIAAREAKGEAGPELVRLRSADLAGAELAGDTARVTVKFESELAEGAHGVRDAHERWTFERVVRAADPNWRLARVAAA
;
A
#
# COMPACT_ATOMS: atom_id res chain seq x y z
N MET A 1 31.16 -27.49 6.75
CA MET A 1 30.65 -26.76 5.60
C MET A 1 31.61 -25.63 5.37
N ASP A 2 32.30 -25.66 4.25
CA ASP A 2 33.36 -24.70 3.95
C ASP A 2 32.76 -23.33 3.68
N GLN A 3 33.44 -22.28 4.16
CA GLN A 3 33.01 -20.88 4.03
C GLN A 3 32.66 -20.53 2.57
N SER A 4 33.37 -21.11 1.60
CA SER A 4 33.11 -20.99 0.17
C SER A 4 31.76 -21.58 -0.29
N THR A 5 31.28 -22.63 0.37
CA THR A 5 30.00 -23.26 0.06
C THR A 5 28.81 -22.38 0.49
N ILE A 6 28.97 -21.69 1.63
CA ILE A 6 27.94 -20.76 2.13
C ILE A 6 27.86 -19.52 1.22
N GLU A 7 29.00 -19.04 0.76
CA GLU A 7 29.10 -17.88 -0.14
C GLU A 7 28.45 -18.17 -1.50
N ILE A 8 28.66 -19.34 -2.07
CA ILE A 8 28.04 -19.79 -3.32
C ILE A 8 26.51 -19.94 -3.16
N VAL A 9 26.06 -20.48 -2.03
CA VAL A 9 24.61 -20.64 -1.76
C VAL A 9 23.94 -19.27 -1.59
N VAL A 10 24.58 -18.32 -0.93
CA VAL A 10 24.06 -16.96 -0.76
C VAL A 10 24.00 -16.23 -2.11
N LEU A 11 25.06 -16.36 -2.94
CA LEU A 11 25.09 -15.78 -4.30
C LEU A 11 24.04 -16.41 -5.22
N ALA A 12 23.83 -17.73 -5.12
CA ALA A 12 22.79 -18.43 -5.90
C ALA A 12 21.37 -17.98 -5.47
N PHE A 13 21.14 -17.73 -4.17
CA PHE A 13 19.87 -17.22 -3.67
C PHE A 13 19.60 -15.78 -4.14
N ILE A 14 20.63 -14.93 -4.14
CA ILE A 14 20.53 -13.54 -4.63
C ILE A 14 20.27 -13.53 -6.14
N ALA A 15 21.00 -14.36 -6.90
CA ALA A 15 20.81 -14.48 -8.35
C ALA A 15 19.42 -15.04 -8.69
N GLY A 16 18.93 -16.05 -7.96
CA GLY A 16 17.60 -16.60 -8.13
C GLY A 16 16.49 -15.58 -7.82
N PHE A 17 16.68 -14.77 -6.78
CA PHE A 17 15.75 -13.70 -6.42
C PHE A 17 15.71 -12.58 -7.48
N VAL A 18 16.86 -12.19 -8.02
CA VAL A 18 16.96 -11.18 -9.09
C VAL A 18 16.33 -11.70 -10.40
N LEU A 19 16.56 -12.96 -10.75
CA LEU A 19 15.96 -13.59 -11.94
C LEU A 19 14.45 -13.77 -11.78
N PHE A 20 13.97 -14.13 -10.60
CA PHE A 20 12.54 -14.20 -10.30
C PHE A 20 11.87 -12.82 -10.42
N ARG A 21 12.54 -11.78 -9.96
CA ARG A 21 12.05 -10.39 -10.07
C ARG A 21 12.00 -9.92 -11.52
N LEU A 22 13.01 -10.27 -12.35
CA LEU A 22 13.05 -9.99 -13.79
C LEU A 22 11.93 -10.72 -14.55
N TYR A 23 11.68 -11.99 -14.22
CA TYR A 23 10.61 -12.77 -14.84
C TYR A 23 9.22 -12.24 -14.49
N ALA A 24 9.00 -11.76 -13.27
CA ALA A 24 7.74 -11.18 -12.84
C ALA A 24 7.43 -9.81 -13.50
N THR A 25 8.45 -9.08 -13.99
CA THR A 25 8.28 -7.79 -14.66
C THR A 25 8.11 -7.91 -16.17
N LEU A 26 8.61 -8.96 -16.82
CA LEU A 26 8.47 -9.16 -18.28
C LEU A 26 7.15 -9.80 -18.71
N GLY A 27 6.30 -10.26 -17.79
CA GLY A 27 5.07 -11.03 -18.07
C GLY A 27 3.78 -10.23 -18.24
N ARG A 28 3.80 -8.89 -18.30
CA ARG A 28 2.57 -8.10 -18.53
C ARG A 28 2.53 -7.49 -19.91
N ARG A 29 1.86 -8.20 -20.81
CA ARG A 29 1.38 -7.67 -22.10
C ARG A 29 0.39 -6.55 -21.82
N THR A 30 0.76 -5.32 -22.18
CA THR A 30 -0.15 -4.19 -22.34
C THR A 30 -0.72 -4.23 -23.75
N GLY A 31 -1.96 -4.68 -23.85
CA GLY A 31 -2.74 -4.62 -25.05
C GLY A 31 -4.22 -4.65 -24.69
N ALA A 32 -4.85 -3.50 -24.59
CA ALA A 32 -6.29 -3.40 -24.54
C ALA A 32 -6.74 -2.28 -25.46
N GLU A 33 -7.18 -2.66 -26.66
CA GLU A 33 -8.02 -1.83 -27.52
C GLU A 33 -9.35 -1.54 -26.83
N ARG A 34 -9.79 -0.27 -26.92
CA ARG A 34 -11.09 0.20 -26.44
C ARG A 34 -12.21 -0.34 -27.32
N PRO A 35 -13.23 -1.02 -26.80
CA PRO A 35 -14.50 -1.15 -27.51
C PRO A 35 -15.34 0.11 -27.29
N VAL A 36 -15.84 0.63 -28.40
CA VAL A 36 -16.84 1.73 -28.47
C VAL A 36 -18.15 1.20 -27.90
N ASN A 37 -18.70 1.90 -26.92
CA ASN A 37 -19.93 1.52 -26.24
C ASN A 37 -21.15 2.25 -26.88
N PRO A 38 -22.22 1.55 -27.33
CA PRO A 38 -23.45 2.18 -27.76
C PRO A 38 -24.31 2.59 -26.53
N ARG A 39 -24.88 3.81 -26.60
CA ARG A 39 -25.78 4.37 -25.60
C ARG A 39 -26.97 3.47 -25.33
N PRO A 40 -27.34 3.21 -24.05
CA PRO A 40 -28.64 2.69 -23.69
C PRO A 40 -29.69 3.83 -23.57
N GLN A 41 -30.86 3.59 -24.13
CA GLN A 41 -32.09 4.37 -23.94
C GLN A 41 -32.71 4.07 -22.56
N PRO A 42 -33.47 5.00 -21.97
CA PRO A 42 -34.09 4.82 -20.67
C PRO A 42 -35.33 3.93 -20.72
N ALA A 43 -35.36 2.88 -19.94
CA ALA A 43 -36.56 2.11 -19.64
C ALA A 43 -37.17 2.57 -18.31
N HIS A 44 -38.47 2.91 -18.37
CA HIS A 44 -39.30 3.24 -17.22
C HIS A 44 -39.71 1.97 -16.46
N GLY A 45 -39.71 2.07 -15.12
CA GLY A 45 -40.64 1.31 -14.28
C GLY A 45 -40.03 0.45 -13.21
N ALA A 46 -40.23 0.84 -11.99
CA ALA A 46 -40.89 0.11 -10.88
C ALA A 46 -40.23 0.32 -9.53
N PHE A 47 -41.03 0.74 -8.62
CA PHE A 47 -40.91 0.91 -7.18
C PHE A 47 -39.90 -0.03 -6.45
N GLY A 48 -38.90 0.58 -5.78
CA GLY A 48 -38.02 -0.07 -4.82
C GLY A 48 -37.38 0.99 -3.94
N GLN A 49 -37.43 0.79 -2.66
CA GLN A 49 -37.02 1.69 -1.59
C GLN A 49 -35.73 2.46 -1.91
N ALA A 50 -35.82 3.78 -1.88
CA ALA A 50 -34.70 4.68 -2.08
C ALA A 50 -33.73 4.54 -0.91
N PHE A 51 -32.67 3.77 -1.10
CA PHE A 51 -31.44 3.99 -0.37
C PHE A 51 -30.95 5.39 -0.74
N ALA A 52 -30.66 6.22 0.26
CA ALA A 52 -30.04 7.50 0.03
C ALA A 52 -28.79 7.30 -0.85
N PRO A 53 -28.61 8.08 -1.95
CA PRO A 53 -27.44 7.92 -2.80
C PRO A 53 -26.18 8.13 -1.95
N ALA A 54 -25.24 7.19 -2.06
CA ALA A 54 -23.93 7.37 -1.45
C ALA A 54 -23.30 8.68 -1.94
N PRO A 55 -22.61 9.45 -1.09
CA PRO A 55 -21.97 10.68 -1.52
C PRO A 55 -21.08 10.42 -2.75
N PRO A 56 -21.08 11.32 -3.74
CA PRO A 56 -20.28 11.14 -4.94
C PRO A 56 -18.81 11.11 -4.57
N LEU A 57 -18.06 10.18 -5.17
CA LEU A 57 -16.61 10.17 -5.05
C LEU A 57 -16.02 11.49 -5.54
N PRO A 58 -15.01 12.04 -4.88
CA PRO A 58 -14.26 13.17 -5.41
C PRO A 58 -13.81 12.89 -6.86
N GLN A 59 -13.93 13.87 -7.74
CA GLN A 59 -13.61 13.71 -9.17
C GLN A 59 -12.22 13.14 -9.44
N ALA A 60 -11.26 13.40 -8.54
CA ALA A 60 -9.90 12.87 -8.61
C ALA A 60 -9.84 11.32 -8.58
N PHE A 61 -10.88 10.65 -8.10
CA PHE A 61 -10.96 9.18 -8.04
C PHE A 61 -11.95 8.59 -9.03
N ALA A 62 -12.66 9.42 -9.79
CA ALA A 62 -13.59 8.98 -10.83
C ALA A 62 -12.81 8.24 -11.94
N GLY A 63 -13.24 7.02 -12.26
CA GLY A 63 -12.57 6.17 -13.24
C GLY A 63 -11.34 5.38 -12.75
N ASN A 64 -10.95 5.52 -11.47
CA ASN A 64 -9.94 4.67 -10.88
C ASN A 64 -10.50 3.24 -10.72
N PRO A 65 -9.74 2.18 -11.07
CA PRO A 65 -10.17 0.78 -10.89
C PRO A 65 -10.56 0.43 -9.44
N ALA A 66 -10.04 1.17 -8.45
CA ALA A 66 -10.37 1.00 -7.04
C ALA A 66 -11.71 1.66 -6.63
N SER A 67 -12.36 2.41 -7.51
CA SER A 67 -13.59 3.18 -7.19
C SER A 67 -14.72 2.28 -6.65
N GLU A 68 -14.88 1.09 -7.21
CA GLU A 68 -15.91 0.14 -6.77
C GLU A 68 -15.67 -0.32 -5.32
N GLY A 69 -14.43 -0.64 -4.97
CA GLY A 69 -14.05 -0.98 -3.60
C GLY A 69 -14.21 0.18 -2.63
N VAL A 70 -13.87 1.40 -3.04
CA VAL A 70 -14.10 2.62 -2.24
C VAL A 70 -15.60 2.79 -1.97
N MET A 71 -16.46 2.61 -2.99
CA MET A 71 -17.91 2.69 -2.81
C MET A 71 -18.46 1.61 -1.90
N ALA A 72 -17.88 0.40 -1.91
CA ALA A 72 -18.25 -0.65 -0.98
C ALA A 72 -17.92 -0.25 0.48
N ILE A 73 -16.76 0.35 0.70
CA ILE A 73 -16.35 0.86 2.03
C ILE A 73 -17.29 1.99 2.47
N VAL A 74 -17.59 2.97 1.61
CA VAL A 74 -18.49 4.10 1.93
C VAL A 74 -19.90 3.62 2.28
N ARG A 75 -20.41 2.57 1.61
CA ARG A 75 -21.71 1.98 1.97
C ARG A 75 -21.72 1.34 3.34
N ALA A 76 -20.63 0.71 3.73
CA ALA A 76 -20.47 0.07 5.04
C ALA A 76 -20.17 1.08 6.16
N ASP A 77 -19.43 2.13 5.84
CA ASP A 77 -19.05 3.22 6.72
C ASP A 77 -19.20 4.58 6.01
N PRO A 78 -20.37 5.22 6.16
CA PRO A 78 -20.64 6.51 5.54
C PRO A 78 -19.72 7.66 6.01
N SER A 79 -19.00 7.48 7.10
CA SER A 79 -18.01 8.45 7.59
C SER A 79 -16.66 8.36 6.87
N PHE A 80 -16.45 7.33 6.03
CA PHE A 80 -15.21 7.18 5.30
C PHE A 80 -15.10 8.20 4.16
N ASP A 81 -14.06 9.02 4.22
CA ASP A 81 -13.68 9.98 3.20
C ASP A 81 -12.34 9.58 2.57
N ILE A 82 -12.35 9.30 1.27
CA ILE A 82 -11.16 8.85 0.56
C ILE A 82 -10.09 9.94 0.46
N ALA A 83 -10.47 11.21 0.34
CA ALA A 83 -9.50 12.30 0.26
C ALA A 83 -8.79 12.49 1.62
N HIS A 84 -9.56 12.43 2.70
CA HIS A 84 -9.01 12.46 4.06
C HIS A 84 -8.10 11.26 4.33
N PHE A 85 -8.53 10.05 3.92
CA PHE A 85 -7.71 8.85 4.00
C PHE A 85 -6.38 9.01 3.25
N MET A 86 -6.40 9.50 2.01
CA MET A 86 -5.18 9.68 1.21
C MET A 86 -4.21 10.69 1.83
N ALA A 87 -4.73 11.75 2.43
CA ALA A 87 -3.91 12.70 3.19
C ALA A 87 -3.27 12.03 4.41
N GLY A 88 -4.06 11.25 5.17
CA GLY A 88 -3.58 10.48 6.32
C GLY A 88 -2.54 9.41 5.92
N ALA A 89 -2.75 8.71 4.81
CA ALA A 89 -1.82 7.70 4.30
C ALA A 89 -0.45 8.28 3.92
N LYS A 90 -0.40 9.50 3.35
CA LYS A 90 0.86 10.22 3.09
C LYS A 90 1.59 10.54 4.39
N GLY A 91 0.89 11.10 5.38
CA GLY A 91 1.49 11.37 6.70
C GLY A 91 1.96 10.10 7.40
N ALA A 92 1.17 9.01 7.34
CA ALA A 92 1.55 7.72 7.90
C ALA A 92 2.80 7.15 7.22
N TYR A 93 2.92 7.27 5.88
CA TYR A 93 4.12 6.86 5.14
C TYR A 93 5.37 7.57 5.68
N GLU A 94 5.33 8.90 5.79
CA GLU A 94 6.45 9.70 6.28
C GLU A 94 6.83 9.34 7.72
N ILE A 95 5.83 9.18 8.60
CA ILE A 95 6.07 8.81 10.01
C ILE A 95 6.68 7.41 10.10
N ILE A 96 6.13 6.42 9.38
CA ILE A 96 6.57 5.02 9.44
C ILE A 96 7.99 4.88 8.89
N VAL A 97 8.30 5.50 7.74
CA VAL A 97 9.66 5.44 7.16
C VAL A 97 10.68 6.08 8.10
N ASN A 98 10.37 7.25 8.65
CA ASN A 98 11.26 7.94 9.59
C ASN A 98 11.41 7.16 10.92
N ALA A 99 10.32 6.61 11.46
CA ALA A 99 10.37 5.79 12.67
C ALA A 99 11.19 4.51 12.44
N PHE A 100 11.00 3.85 11.30
CA PHE A 100 11.80 2.69 10.91
C PHE A 100 13.29 3.05 10.79
N ALA A 101 13.63 4.16 10.14
CA ALA A 101 15.01 4.63 10.01
C ALA A 101 15.68 4.84 11.38
N LYS A 102 14.97 5.45 12.32
CA LYS A 102 15.45 5.76 13.67
C LYS A 102 15.37 4.59 14.65
N GLY A 103 14.71 3.48 14.29
CA GLY A 103 14.42 2.37 15.19
C GLY A 103 13.39 2.70 16.28
N ASP A 104 12.53 3.70 16.05
CA ASP A 104 11.49 4.13 16.99
C ASP A 104 10.31 3.15 16.97
N ARG A 105 10.41 2.15 17.86
CA ARG A 105 9.43 1.07 17.97
C ARG A 105 8.08 1.54 18.52
N ASP A 106 8.08 2.57 19.35
CA ASP A 106 6.86 3.07 19.98
C ASP A 106 6.00 3.84 18.97
N ALA A 107 6.61 4.67 18.13
CA ALA A 107 5.91 5.32 17.02
C ALA A 107 5.30 4.33 16.04
N LEU A 108 5.96 3.19 15.78
CA LEU A 108 5.48 2.16 14.84
C LEU A 108 4.30 1.35 15.39
N ARG A 109 4.20 1.16 16.72
CA ARG A 109 3.25 0.25 17.36
C ARG A 109 1.78 0.53 16.99
N ASN A 110 1.40 1.79 16.93
CA ASN A 110 0.02 2.20 16.68
C ASN A 110 -0.32 2.32 15.18
N LEU A 111 0.69 2.37 14.32
CA LEU A 111 0.54 2.55 12.87
C LEU A 111 0.57 1.24 12.10
N LEU A 112 1.07 0.17 12.70
CA LEU A 112 1.26 -1.13 12.07
C LEU A 112 0.30 -2.17 12.66
N THR A 113 -0.14 -3.12 11.84
CA THR A 113 -0.72 -4.36 12.38
C THR A 113 0.34 -5.18 13.10
N PRO A 114 -0.03 -6.07 14.05
CA PRO A 114 0.94 -6.87 14.80
C PRO A 114 1.93 -7.61 13.89
N ARG A 115 1.43 -8.21 12.81
CA ARG A 115 2.28 -8.94 11.85
C ARG A 115 3.33 -8.06 11.18
N VAL A 116 2.95 -6.86 10.75
CA VAL A 116 3.90 -5.92 10.11
C VAL A 116 4.84 -5.35 11.16
N PHE A 117 4.34 -5.06 12.35
CA PHE A 117 5.16 -4.59 13.47
C PHE A 117 6.28 -5.58 13.80
N ASP A 118 5.97 -6.87 13.98
CA ASP A 118 6.97 -7.90 14.30
C ASP A 118 8.05 -8.00 13.20
N ALA A 119 7.64 -7.93 11.92
CA ALA A 119 8.59 -7.92 10.81
C ALA A 119 9.51 -6.69 10.83
N TYR A 120 8.96 -5.51 11.14
CA TYR A 120 9.73 -4.27 11.24
C TYR A 120 10.71 -4.29 12.42
N ILE A 121 10.27 -4.77 13.60
CA ILE A 121 11.16 -4.90 14.77
C ILE A 121 12.32 -5.85 14.48
N THR A 122 12.03 -6.98 13.82
CA THR A 122 13.07 -7.94 13.41
C THR A 122 14.07 -7.28 12.44
N ALA A 123 13.59 -6.53 11.46
CA ALA A 123 14.45 -5.85 10.49
C ALA A 123 15.29 -4.73 11.15
N ILE A 124 14.70 -3.96 12.07
CA ILE A 124 15.41 -2.94 12.85
C ILE A 124 16.53 -3.59 13.67
N ALA A 125 16.22 -4.66 14.41
CA ALA A 125 17.20 -5.36 15.25
C ALA A 125 18.37 -5.95 14.42
N ALA A 126 18.05 -6.53 13.25
CA ALA A 126 19.07 -7.07 12.36
C ALA A 126 20.00 -5.98 11.80
N ARG A 127 19.46 -4.81 11.49
CA ARG A 127 20.23 -3.65 11.02
C ARG A 127 21.09 -3.05 12.13
N GLU A 128 20.52 -2.86 13.34
CA GLU A 128 21.24 -2.36 14.50
C GLU A 128 22.43 -3.27 14.88
N ALA A 129 22.25 -4.59 14.80
CA ALA A 129 23.31 -5.57 15.07
C ALA A 129 24.50 -5.46 14.10
N LYS A 130 24.26 -4.94 12.88
CA LYS A 130 25.30 -4.68 11.88
C LYS A 130 25.88 -3.26 11.96
N GLY A 131 25.31 -2.39 12.79
CA GLY A 131 25.70 -0.97 12.86
C GLY A 131 25.34 -0.18 11.61
N GLU A 132 24.36 -0.65 10.82
CA GLU A 132 23.93 0.00 9.60
C GLU A 132 22.89 1.09 9.90
N ALA A 133 23.00 2.24 9.23
CA ALA A 133 21.98 3.30 9.27
C ALA A 133 20.70 2.85 8.57
N GLY A 134 19.54 3.34 9.03
CA GLY A 134 18.28 3.11 8.34
C GLY A 134 18.12 4.00 7.10
N PRO A 135 17.22 3.62 6.18
CA PRO A 135 16.90 4.43 5.02
C PRO A 135 16.17 5.71 5.45
N GLU A 136 16.66 6.88 5.09
CA GLU A 136 16.03 8.16 5.40
C GLU A 136 15.16 8.63 4.24
N LEU A 137 13.97 9.14 4.54
CA LEU A 137 13.08 9.71 3.52
C LEU A 137 13.62 11.07 3.08
N VAL A 138 14.05 11.16 1.81
CA VAL A 138 14.45 12.42 1.18
C VAL A 138 13.22 13.17 0.71
N ARG A 139 12.33 12.46 -0.01
CA ARG A 139 11.11 13.05 -0.57
C ARG A 139 10.07 11.99 -0.91
N LEU A 140 8.80 12.28 -0.62
CA LEU A 140 7.66 11.57 -1.17
C LEU A 140 7.25 12.26 -2.49
N ARG A 141 7.36 11.56 -3.62
CA ARG A 141 7.04 12.09 -4.96
C ARG A 141 5.56 11.98 -5.28
N SER A 142 4.99 10.79 -5.10
CA SER A 142 3.57 10.55 -5.34
C SER A 142 2.97 9.56 -4.34
N ALA A 143 1.64 9.64 -4.21
CA ALA A 143 0.83 8.67 -3.51
C ALA A 143 -0.50 8.54 -4.24
N ASP A 144 -0.72 7.38 -4.86
CA ASP A 144 -1.84 7.12 -5.75
C ASP A 144 -2.69 5.96 -5.25
N LEU A 145 -4.02 6.09 -5.33
CA LEU A 145 -4.92 5.01 -4.98
C LEU A 145 -4.76 3.85 -5.98
N ALA A 146 -4.31 2.70 -5.49
CA ALA A 146 -4.04 1.51 -6.29
C ALA A 146 -5.09 0.41 -6.13
N GLY A 147 -5.84 0.40 -5.02
CA GLY A 147 -6.87 -0.58 -4.76
C GLY A 147 -7.69 -0.25 -3.53
N ALA A 148 -8.91 -0.76 -3.49
CA ALA A 148 -9.74 -0.74 -2.30
C ALA A 148 -10.65 -1.98 -2.29
N GLU A 149 -10.89 -2.55 -1.12
CA GLU A 149 -11.77 -3.69 -0.93
C GLU A 149 -12.41 -3.68 0.45
N LEU A 150 -13.58 -4.27 0.54
CA LEU A 150 -14.25 -4.58 1.80
C LEU A 150 -14.41 -6.10 1.89
N ALA A 151 -13.71 -6.73 2.84
CA ALA A 151 -13.77 -8.16 3.09
C ALA A 151 -14.41 -8.41 4.48
N GLY A 152 -15.70 -8.80 4.48
CA GLY A 152 -16.49 -8.81 5.71
C GLY A 152 -16.56 -7.42 6.33
N ASP A 153 -16.11 -7.30 7.57
CA ASP A 153 -16.05 -6.00 8.29
C ASP A 153 -14.69 -5.30 8.17
N THR A 154 -13.75 -5.85 7.39
CA THR A 154 -12.41 -5.26 7.22
C THR A 154 -12.32 -4.51 5.90
N ALA A 155 -12.22 -3.19 6.00
CA ALA A 155 -11.87 -2.33 4.86
C ALA A 155 -10.36 -2.34 4.66
N ARG A 156 -9.93 -2.48 3.40
CA ARG A 156 -8.54 -2.38 2.97
C ARG A 156 -8.41 -1.38 1.86
N VAL A 157 -7.43 -0.51 1.95
CA VAL A 157 -7.10 0.46 0.90
C VAL A 157 -5.61 0.36 0.60
N THR A 158 -5.29 0.17 -0.67
CA THR A 158 -3.92 0.07 -1.15
C THR A 158 -3.51 1.36 -1.85
N VAL A 159 -2.40 1.92 -1.41
CA VAL A 159 -1.79 3.13 -1.98
C VAL A 159 -0.45 2.76 -2.58
N LYS A 160 -0.19 3.22 -3.79
CA LYS A 160 1.13 3.18 -4.44
C LYS A 160 1.88 4.44 -4.06
N PHE A 161 3.05 4.27 -3.46
CA PHE A 161 3.97 5.36 -3.13
C PHE A 161 5.18 5.33 -4.05
N GLU A 162 5.60 6.52 -4.47
CA GLU A 162 6.88 6.75 -5.13
C GLU A 162 7.67 7.76 -4.30
N SER A 163 8.85 7.36 -3.85
CA SER A 163 9.67 8.18 -2.95
C SER A 163 11.15 8.05 -3.28
N GLU A 164 11.93 8.97 -2.73
CA GLU A 164 13.38 8.93 -2.71
C GLU A 164 13.85 8.64 -1.30
N LEU A 165 14.69 7.62 -1.16
CA LEU A 165 15.28 7.22 0.11
C LEU A 165 16.81 7.33 0.04
N ALA A 166 17.41 7.92 1.07
CA ALA A 166 18.86 7.91 1.25
C ALA A 166 19.28 6.67 2.08
N GLU A 167 20.21 5.90 1.57
CA GLU A 167 20.73 4.70 2.22
C GLU A 167 22.22 4.85 2.57
N GLY A 168 22.52 5.78 3.47
CA GLY A 168 23.88 6.03 3.96
C GLY A 168 24.88 6.22 2.81
N ALA A 169 25.95 5.40 2.78
CA ALA A 169 26.99 5.47 1.75
C ALA A 169 26.53 5.06 0.34
N HIS A 170 25.36 4.41 0.20
CA HIS A 170 24.82 3.97 -1.10
C HIS A 170 24.10 5.09 -1.86
N GLY A 171 23.97 6.27 -1.25
CA GLY A 171 23.34 7.43 -1.87
C GLY A 171 21.82 7.39 -1.85
N VAL A 172 21.19 8.10 -2.80
CA VAL A 172 19.73 8.21 -2.92
C VAL A 172 19.22 7.23 -3.96
N ARG A 173 18.16 6.47 -3.63
CA ARG A 173 17.48 5.58 -4.57
C ARG A 173 15.99 5.88 -4.65
N ASP A 174 15.40 5.58 -5.78
CA ASP A 174 13.95 5.57 -5.97
C ASP A 174 13.34 4.32 -5.32
N ALA A 175 12.26 4.52 -4.58
CA ALA A 175 11.46 3.45 -4.01
C ALA A 175 10.03 3.51 -4.57
N HIS A 176 9.55 2.36 -5.05
CA HIS A 176 8.21 2.17 -5.57
C HIS A 176 7.55 1.06 -4.76
N GLU A 177 6.56 1.42 -3.96
CA GLU A 177 5.96 0.51 -2.98
C GLU A 177 4.44 0.59 -3.02
N ARG A 178 3.78 -0.54 -2.77
CA ARG A 178 2.35 -0.64 -2.51
C ARG A 178 2.12 -0.96 -1.05
N TRP A 179 1.45 -0.05 -0.36
CA TRP A 179 1.10 -0.18 1.04
C TRP A 179 -0.40 -0.40 1.17
N THR A 180 -0.77 -1.51 1.82
CA THR A 180 -2.17 -1.79 2.12
C THR A 180 -2.44 -1.46 3.57
N PHE A 181 -3.32 -0.50 3.79
CA PHE A 181 -3.84 -0.14 5.09
C PHE A 181 -5.15 -0.88 5.34
N GLU A 182 -5.41 -1.29 6.58
CA GLU A 182 -6.66 -1.92 6.96
C GLU A 182 -7.27 -1.28 8.21
N ARG A 183 -8.59 -1.35 8.28
CA ARG A 183 -9.40 -0.96 9.43
C ARG A 183 -10.65 -1.81 9.49
N VAL A 184 -11.08 -2.21 10.69
CA VAL A 184 -12.40 -2.82 10.89
C VAL A 184 -13.43 -1.71 10.88
N VAL A 185 -14.39 -1.75 9.92
CA VAL A 185 -15.48 -0.80 9.84
C VAL A 185 -16.36 -0.90 11.10
N ARG A 186 -16.83 0.23 11.62
CA ARG A 186 -17.63 0.32 12.86
C ARG A 186 -16.89 -0.11 14.13
N ALA A 187 -15.58 -0.33 14.09
CA ALA A 187 -14.80 -0.51 15.31
C ALA A 187 -14.71 0.80 16.10
N ALA A 188 -14.53 0.68 17.43
CA ALA A 188 -14.31 1.84 18.29
C ALA A 188 -12.98 2.57 17.96
N ASP A 189 -12.00 1.85 17.41
CA ASP A 189 -10.74 2.42 16.95
C ASP A 189 -10.89 2.88 15.48
N PRO A 190 -10.88 4.20 15.20
CA PRO A 190 -11.02 4.73 13.84
C PRO A 190 -9.72 4.65 13.01
N ASN A 191 -8.61 4.22 13.61
CA ASN A 191 -7.30 4.31 13.01
C ASN A 191 -7.06 3.22 11.94
N TRP A 192 -6.50 3.63 10.83
CA TRP A 192 -5.98 2.74 9.81
C TRP A 192 -4.58 2.27 10.19
N ARG A 193 -4.32 0.99 10.01
CA ARG A 193 -3.02 0.38 10.29
C ARG A 193 -2.43 -0.22 9.03
N LEU A 194 -1.13 -0.09 8.84
CA LEU A 194 -0.41 -0.73 7.76
C LEU A 194 -0.40 -2.25 7.95
N ALA A 195 -1.02 -2.97 7.01
CA ALA A 195 -1.18 -4.43 7.05
C ALA A 195 -0.26 -5.17 6.07
N ARG A 196 0.21 -4.47 5.03
CA ARG A 196 1.08 -5.07 4.02
C ARG A 196 1.92 -4.03 3.31
N VAL A 197 3.17 -4.38 3.04
CA VAL A 197 4.08 -3.68 2.12
C VAL A 197 4.49 -4.64 1.01
N ALA A 198 4.49 -4.18 -0.23
CA ALA A 198 4.97 -4.92 -1.39
C ALA A 198 5.67 -3.96 -2.35
N ALA A 199 6.62 -4.44 -3.15
CA ALA A 199 7.15 -3.68 -4.26
C ALA A 199 6.04 -3.36 -5.29
N ALA A 200 6.08 -2.15 -5.88
CA ALA A 200 5.11 -1.72 -6.90
C ALA A 200 5.56 -2.10 -8.31
#